data_ea07f1314f55f7e650c2b2aa74b141ae
#
_entry.id   ea07f1314f55f7e650c2b2aa74b141ae
#
_cell.length_a   1.000
_cell.length_b   1.000
_cell.length_c   1.000
_cell.angle_alpha   90.00
_cell.angle_beta   90.00
_cell.angle_gamma   90.00
#
_symmetry.space_group_name_H-M   'P 1'
#
loop_
_entity.id
_entity.type
_entity.pdbx_description
1 polymer ?
#
loop_
_entity_poly.entity_id
_entity_poly.type
_entity_poly.pdbx_seq_one_letter_code
_entity_poly.pdbx_strand_id
1 'polypeptide(L)'
;MSTLFKLVTTAALAGAVFVPLAAQAPSMKSAATKDGAWIQLFDGKSLKGWRGYQKPDTKETRWKVEDGMLTIPQTGEGDTKGQRDIITVDTFTQFDLRWEWKISQGGNSGVKYFVLEDQPSAIGHEYQLIDDERHPDAKIGPHRQTAAFYDVLPAHDRPMKPAGEWNTSEVIVRGLHVEHYLNGTKVLQYELDTPPLRAAIAKSKFKDIARFGKPQDGHILLQDHGDQVWYRKVEIRKLSTPSH
;
A
#
# COMPACT_ATOMS: atom_id res chain seq x y z
N MET A 1 54.91 64.16 -59.45
CA MET A 1 54.05 63.74 -58.38
C MET A 1 53.62 62.31 -58.68
N SER A 2 54.33 61.37 -58.11
CA SER A 2 54.16 59.93 -58.36
C SER A 2 53.87 59.22 -57.06
N THR A 3 52.71 58.64 -56.92
CA THR A 3 52.28 57.92 -55.70
C THR A 3 52.46 56.43 -55.95
N LEU A 4 53.39 55.82 -55.20
CA LEU A 4 53.67 54.38 -55.21
C LEU A 4 52.62 53.65 -54.43
N PHE A 5 51.95 52.68 -55.06
CA PHE A 5 51.06 51.69 -54.38
C PHE A 5 51.91 50.48 -53.97
N LYS A 6 52.00 50.20 -52.67
CA LYS A 6 52.54 48.96 -52.16
C LYS A 6 51.47 47.92 -52.03
N LEU A 7 51.68 46.81 -52.73
CA LEU A 7 50.84 45.59 -52.59
C LEU A 7 51.26 44.83 -51.35
N VAL A 8 50.33 44.62 -50.43
CA VAL A 8 50.56 43.75 -49.25
C VAL A 8 49.86 42.42 -49.53
N THR A 9 50.56 41.35 -49.66
CA THR A 9 50.09 39.98 -49.80
C THR A 9 49.87 39.38 -48.37
N THR A 10 48.63 39.11 -47.99
CA THR A 10 48.26 38.39 -46.75
C THR A 10 48.23 36.91 -47.05
N ALA A 11 49.11 36.11 -46.42
CA ALA A 11 49.01 34.65 -46.42
C ALA A 11 47.99 34.21 -45.39
N ALA A 12 46.97 33.47 -45.82
CA ALA A 12 45.99 32.84 -44.92
C ALA A 12 46.52 31.47 -44.46
N LEU A 13 46.79 31.33 -43.18
CA LEU A 13 46.99 30.03 -42.53
C LEU A 13 45.66 29.39 -42.25
N ALA A 14 45.38 28.26 -42.91
CA ALA A 14 44.22 27.39 -42.58
C ALA A 14 44.60 26.50 -41.38
N GLY A 15 44.13 26.86 -40.19
CA GLY A 15 44.20 26.02 -39.00
C GLY A 15 43.14 24.91 -39.03
N ALA A 16 43.56 23.66 -39.14
CA ALA A 16 42.68 22.52 -39.00
C ALA A 16 42.28 22.35 -37.52
N VAL A 17 41.00 22.59 -37.18
CA VAL A 17 40.44 22.33 -35.86
C VAL A 17 40.14 20.84 -35.76
N PHE A 18 40.93 20.12 -34.98
CA PHE A 18 40.68 18.74 -34.58
C PHE A 18 39.57 18.78 -33.49
N VAL A 19 38.34 18.39 -33.82
CA VAL A 19 37.30 18.14 -32.85
C VAL A 19 37.43 16.69 -32.37
N PRO A 20 37.70 16.44 -31.09
CA PRO A 20 37.75 15.05 -30.61
C PRO A 20 36.33 14.47 -30.65
N LEU A 21 36.17 13.35 -31.36
CA LEU A 21 34.99 12.53 -31.38
C LEU A 21 34.83 11.94 -29.97
N ALA A 22 33.95 12.50 -29.14
CA ALA A 22 33.59 11.94 -27.86
C ALA A 22 32.90 10.60 -28.10
N ALA A 23 33.54 9.50 -27.76
CA ALA A 23 32.93 8.18 -27.76
C ALA A 23 31.77 8.19 -26.76
N GLN A 24 30.53 8.17 -27.24
CA GLN A 24 29.35 7.93 -26.43
C GLN A 24 29.46 6.51 -25.87
N ALA A 25 29.61 6.42 -24.55
CA ALA A 25 29.47 5.16 -23.83
C ALA A 25 28.08 4.57 -24.14
N PRO A 26 27.97 3.24 -24.35
CA PRO A 26 26.68 2.62 -24.59
C PRO A 26 25.77 2.86 -23.37
N SER A 27 24.66 3.55 -23.58
CA SER A 27 23.58 3.67 -22.61
C SER A 27 23.07 2.24 -22.33
N MET A 28 23.44 1.68 -21.17
CA MET A 28 22.81 0.48 -20.68
C MET A 28 21.35 0.83 -20.40
N LYS A 29 20.44 0.48 -21.32
CA LYS A 29 19.02 0.44 -21.04
C LYS A 29 18.84 -0.55 -19.89
N SER A 30 18.62 -0.05 -18.68
CA SER A 30 18.19 -0.85 -17.55
C SER A 30 16.92 -1.60 -18.01
N ALA A 31 16.99 -2.92 -18.07
CA ALA A 31 15.82 -3.73 -18.36
C ALA A 31 14.84 -3.52 -17.20
N ALA A 32 13.74 -2.83 -17.47
CA ALA A 32 12.68 -2.68 -16.47
C ALA A 32 12.27 -4.07 -16.01
N THR A 33 12.48 -4.38 -14.75
CA THR A 33 12.05 -5.65 -14.18
C THR A 33 10.52 -5.71 -14.24
N LYS A 34 9.98 -6.80 -14.78
CA LYS A 34 8.54 -6.97 -14.96
C LYS A 34 7.90 -7.29 -13.60
N ASP A 35 6.77 -6.65 -13.28
CA ASP A 35 5.95 -7.00 -12.12
C ASP A 35 5.58 -8.48 -12.13
N GLY A 36 5.44 -9.08 -10.95
CA GLY A 36 5.07 -10.49 -10.78
C GLY A 36 3.65 -10.80 -11.27
N ALA A 37 3.36 -12.08 -11.40
CA ALA A 37 1.99 -12.54 -11.64
C ALA A 37 1.10 -12.32 -10.41
N TRP A 38 -0.22 -12.24 -10.60
CA TRP A 38 -1.19 -12.23 -9.53
C TRP A 38 -1.21 -13.57 -8.78
N ILE A 39 -1.19 -13.50 -7.48
CA ILE A 39 -1.27 -14.61 -6.53
C ILE A 39 -2.62 -14.45 -5.80
N GLN A 40 -3.44 -15.50 -5.84
CA GLN A 40 -4.66 -15.56 -5.05
C GLN A 40 -4.32 -15.80 -3.60
N LEU A 41 -4.55 -14.81 -2.72
CA LEU A 41 -4.41 -14.96 -1.27
C LEU A 41 -5.60 -15.68 -0.65
N PHE A 42 -6.74 -15.70 -1.34
CA PHE A 42 -7.94 -16.44 -0.94
C PHE A 42 -8.53 -17.18 -2.15
N ASP A 43 -8.64 -18.49 -2.04
CA ASP A 43 -9.08 -19.40 -3.10
C ASP A 43 -10.61 -19.60 -3.17
N GLY A 44 -11.35 -18.93 -2.28
CA GLY A 44 -12.81 -19.10 -2.13
C GLY A 44 -13.22 -20.39 -1.42
N LYS A 45 -12.28 -21.21 -0.92
CA LYS A 45 -12.56 -22.55 -0.36
C LYS A 45 -11.92 -22.82 0.97
N SER A 46 -10.76 -22.22 1.25
CA SER A 46 -9.96 -22.54 2.42
C SER A 46 -9.21 -21.33 2.99
N LEU A 47 -8.71 -21.47 4.21
CA LEU A 47 -7.81 -20.51 4.87
C LEU A 47 -6.33 -20.84 4.56
N LYS A 48 -6.05 -21.62 3.51
CA LYS A 48 -4.68 -21.94 3.11
C LYS A 48 -3.91 -20.65 2.79
N GLY A 49 -2.68 -20.55 3.33
CA GLY A 49 -1.86 -19.35 3.20
C GLY A 49 -2.11 -18.29 4.27
N TRP A 50 -3.05 -18.55 5.20
CA TRP A 50 -3.35 -17.70 6.35
C TRP A 50 -3.11 -18.42 7.67
N ARG A 51 -2.80 -17.67 8.71
CA ARG A 51 -2.71 -18.11 10.10
C ARG A 51 -3.12 -16.99 11.04
N GLY A 52 -3.44 -17.32 12.29
CA GLY A 52 -3.67 -16.29 13.30
C GLY A 52 -2.40 -15.50 13.59
N TYR A 53 -2.55 -14.24 13.96
CA TYR A 53 -1.41 -13.42 14.42
C TYR A 53 -0.73 -14.09 15.62
N GLN A 54 0.59 -14.29 15.54
CA GLN A 54 1.41 -15.03 16.51
C GLN A 54 0.92 -16.47 16.78
N LYS A 55 0.28 -17.11 15.80
CA LYS A 55 -0.20 -18.49 15.87
C LYS A 55 0.31 -19.31 14.69
N PRO A 56 0.46 -20.63 14.86
CA PRO A 56 0.93 -21.48 13.76
C PRO A 56 -0.15 -21.75 12.70
N ASP A 57 -1.43 -21.63 13.06
CA ASP A 57 -2.58 -21.90 12.17
C ASP A 57 -3.77 -20.99 12.51
N THR A 58 -4.96 -21.27 11.92
CA THR A 58 -6.18 -20.51 12.10
C THR A 58 -7.16 -21.11 13.13
N LYS A 59 -6.82 -22.19 13.82
CA LYS A 59 -7.76 -22.93 14.69
C LYS A 59 -8.32 -22.11 15.84
N GLU A 60 -7.55 -21.15 16.33
CA GLU A 60 -7.98 -20.25 17.43
C GLU A 60 -8.60 -18.95 16.91
N THR A 61 -8.96 -18.87 15.64
CA THR A 61 -9.59 -17.68 15.05
C THR A 61 -11.08 -17.93 14.81
N ARG A 62 -11.83 -16.87 14.61
CA ARG A 62 -13.26 -16.94 14.21
C ARG A 62 -13.45 -16.91 12.70
N TRP A 63 -12.37 -16.77 11.95
CA TRP A 63 -12.38 -16.72 10.50
C TRP A 63 -12.85 -18.05 9.91
N LYS A 64 -13.77 -17.99 8.97
CA LYS A 64 -14.33 -19.15 8.27
C LYS A 64 -14.59 -18.83 6.80
N VAL A 65 -14.81 -19.87 6.03
CA VAL A 65 -15.23 -19.75 4.63
C VAL A 65 -16.71 -20.15 4.54
N GLU A 66 -17.52 -19.25 4.04
CA GLU A 66 -18.96 -19.45 3.77
C GLU A 66 -19.28 -18.93 2.37
N ASP A 67 -19.97 -19.71 1.57
CA ASP A 67 -20.44 -19.35 0.22
C ASP A 67 -19.35 -18.72 -0.66
N GLY A 68 -18.12 -19.24 -0.57
CA GLY A 68 -16.99 -18.73 -1.32
C GLY A 68 -16.42 -17.40 -0.79
N MET A 69 -16.82 -16.98 0.39
CA MET A 69 -16.37 -15.76 1.05
C MET A 69 -15.59 -16.08 2.34
N LEU A 70 -14.56 -15.33 2.59
CA LEU A 70 -13.85 -15.31 3.87
C LEU A 70 -14.59 -14.35 4.80
N THR A 71 -15.03 -14.81 5.95
CA THR A 71 -15.88 -14.03 6.86
C THR A 71 -15.61 -14.36 8.31
N ILE A 72 -16.01 -13.45 9.18
CA ILE A 72 -16.17 -13.68 10.62
C ILE A 72 -17.65 -13.46 11.00
N PRO A 73 -18.18 -14.25 11.92
CA PRO A 73 -19.54 -14.02 12.43
C PRO A 73 -19.57 -12.76 13.28
N GLN A 74 -20.69 -12.06 13.27
CA GLN A 74 -20.92 -11.01 14.24
C GLN A 74 -21.06 -11.64 15.63
N THR A 75 -20.31 -11.12 16.60
CA THR A 75 -20.47 -11.44 18.00
C THR A 75 -21.17 -10.29 18.72
N GLY A 76 -21.80 -10.56 19.86
CA GLY A 76 -22.39 -9.49 20.67
C GLY A 76 -21.34 -8.47 21.11
N GLU A 77 -21.79 -7.24 21.36
CA GLU A 77 -20.96 -6.17 21.86
C GLU A 77 -20.16 -6.63 23.11
N GLY A 78 -18.82 -6.45 23.07
CA GLY A 78 -17.94 -6.87 24.16
C GLY A 78 -17.50 -8.34 24.15
N ASP A 79 -18.00 -9.19 23.25
CA ASP A 79 -17.48 -10.56 23.11
C ASP A 79 -16.19 -10.59 22.28
N THR A 80 -15.08 -10.62 22.98
CA THR A 80 -13.72 -10.73 22.39
C THR A 80 -13.17 -12.17 22.40
N LYS A 81 -13.97 -13.18 22.80
CA LYS A 81 -13.52 -14.58 22.82
C LYS A 81 -13.22 -15.06 21.41
N GLY A 82 -12.02 -15.58 21.21
CA GLY A 82 -11.54 -16.06 19.92
C GLY A 82 -11.33 -14.96 18.86
N GLN A 83 -11.49 -13.68 19.22
CA GLN A 83 -11.17 -12.55 18.34
C GLN A 83 -9.68 -12.57 18.04
N ARG A 84 -9.34 -12.78 16.80
CA ARG A 84 -7.95 -12.83 16.34
C ARG A 84 -7.85 -12.42 14.88
N ASP A 85 -6.94 -11.51 14.64
CA ASP A 85 -6.52 -11.17 13.29
C ASP A 85 -5.88 -12.38 12.60
N ILE A 86 -6.04 -12.48 11.29
CA ILE A 86 -5.29 -13.43 10.48
C ILE A 86 -4.29 -12.69 9.61
N ILE A 87 -3.13 -13.33 9.42
CA ILE A 87 -2.04 -12.81 8.60
C ILE A 87 -1.68 -13.81 7.50
N THR A 88 -1.15 -13.32 6.39
CA THR A 88 -0.55 -14.18 5.36
C THR A 88 0.64 -14.94 5.94
N VAL A 89 0.91 -16.15 5.45
CA VAL A 89 2.15 -16.88 5.78
C VAL A 89 3.35 -16.17 5.15
N ASP A 90 3.19 -15.73 3.90
CA ASP A 90 4.21 -14.98 3.16
C ASP A 90 4.26 -13.51 3.57
N THR A 91 5.42 -12.87 3.32
CA THR A 91 5.65 -11.44 3.52
C THR A 91 5.80 -10.69 2.20
N PHE A 92 5.55 -9.37 2.24
CA PHE A 92 5.54 -8.50 1.07
C PHE A 92 6.10 -7.13 1.42
N THR A 93 7.02 -6.63 0.58
CA THR A 93 7.62 -5.30 0.70
C THR A 93 7.03 -4.32 -0.31
N GLN A 94 6.98 -4.74 -1.57
CA GLN A 94 6.40 -3.95 -2.68
C GLN A 94 5.36 -4.81 -3.39
N PHE A 95 4.16 -4.28 -3.50
CA PHE A 95 3.03 -5.08 -3.97
C PHE A 95 1.89 -4.21 -4.50
N ASP A 96 1.01 -4.84 -5.24
CA ASP A 96 -0.32 -4.39 -5.60
C ASP A 96 -1.29 -5.42 -5.02
N LEU A 97 -2.09 -5.01 -4.03
CA LEU A 97 -3.03 -5.85 -3.28
C LEU A 97 -4.45 -5.39 -3.59
N ARG A 98 -5.32 -6.31 -4.00
CA ARG A 98 -6.73 -6.07 -4.33
C ARG A 98 -7.64 -6.99 -3.57
N TRP A 99 -8.81 -6.49 -3.20
CA TRP A 99 -9.86 -7.30 -2.59
C TRP A 99 -11.24 -6.70 -2.80
N GLU A 100 -12.26 -7.56 -2.75
CA GLU A 100 -13.64 -7.14 -2.59
C GLU A 100 -14.08 -7.39 -1.15
N TRP A 101 -14.83 -6.45 -0.60
CA TRP A 101 -15.29 -6.52 0.78
C TRP A 101 -16.69 -5.97 0.97
N LYS A 102 -17.36 -6.45 1.99
CA LYS A 102 -18.64 -5.99 2.48
C LYS A 102 -18.61 -6.01 4.00
N ILE A 103 -19.24 -5.02 4.65
CA ILE A 103 -19.27 -4.92 6.11
C ILE A 103 -20.72 -4.79 6.60
N SER A 104 -21.00 -5.28 7.80
CA SER A 104 -22.31 -5.12 8.44
C SER A 104 -22.58 -3.66 8.81
N GLN A 105 -23.83 -3.32 9.10
CA GLN A 105 -24.19 -2.01 9.64
C GLN A 105 -23.51 -1.80 11.00
N GLY A 106 -22.88 -0.62 11.15
CA GLY A 106 -22.09 -0.29 12.32
C GLY A 106 -20.78 -1.07 12.45
N GLY A 107 -20.39 -1.84 11.42
CA GLY A 107 -19.22 -2.71 11.47
C GLY A 107 -17.90 -1.97 11.32
N ASN A 108 -16.83 -2.63 11.81
CA ASN A 108 -15.44 -2.20 11.73
C ASN A 108 -14.53 -3.38 11.41
N SER A 109 -13.57 -3.17 10.55
CA SER A 109 -12.50 -4.10 10.17
C SER A 109 -11.36 -3.30 9.54
N GLY A 110 -10.33 -3.96 9.04
CA GLY A 110 -9.21 -3.32 8.35
C GLY A 110 -8.36 -4.32 7.60
N VAL A 111 -7.67 -3.84 6.57
CA VAL A 111 -6.60 -4.56 5.90
C VAL A 111 -5.30 -3.87 6.25
N LYS A 112 -4.41 -4.59 6.98
CA LYS A 112 -3.11 -4.04 7.35
C LYS A 112 -2.02 -4.65 6.49
N TYR A 113 -0.98 -3.86 6.24
CA TYR A 113 0.24 -4.28 5.58
C TYR A 113 1.46 -3.83 6.39
N PHE A 114 2.62 -4.40 6.10
CA PHE A 114 3.83 -4.23 6.90
C PHE A 114 3.69 -4.69 8.35
N VAL A 115 2.85 -5.72 8.56
CA VAL A 115 2.67 -6.30 9.89
C VAL A 115 3.85 -7.20 10.23
N LEU A 116 4.49 -6.92 11.36
CA LEU A 116 5.54 -7.75 11.96
C LEU A 116 5.02 -8.34 13.27
N GLU A 117 5.54 -9.51 13.65
CA GLU A 117 5.13 -10.22 14.87
C GLU A 117 6.04 -9.93 16.08
N ASP A 118 6.63 -8.74 16.10
CA ASP A 118 7.54 -8.25 17.14
C ASP A 118 6.85 -7.47 18.27
N GLN A 119 5.52 -7.34 18.20
CA GLN A 119 4.69 -6.62 19.16
C GLN A 119 3.58 -7.50 19.71
N PRO A 120 3.09 -7.25 20.94
CA PRO A 120 1.95 -7.98 21.50
C PRO A 120 0.65 -7.81 20.69
N SER A 121 0.50 -6.69 19.99
CA SER A 121 -0.63 -6.41 19.10
C SER A 121 -0.16 -6.28 17.66
N ALA A 122 -1.04 -6.65 16.72
CA ALA A 122 -0.77 -6.62 15.30
C ALA A 122 -0.74 -5.19 14.76
N ILE A 123 0.45 -4.59 14.79
CA ILE A 123 0.70 -3.23 14.31
C ILE A 123 1.19 -3.27 12.86
N GLY A 124 0.52 -2.52 11.99
CA GLY A 124 0.85 -2.33 10.59
C GLY A 124 0.19 -1.06 10.07
N HIS A 125 0.49 -0.71 8.83
CA HIS A 125 -0.25 0.34 8.13
C HIS A 125 -1.63 -0.21 7.78
N GLU A 126 -2.68 0.50 8.15
CA GLU A 126 -4.04 0.00 8.02
C GLU A 126 -4.84 0.80 6.99
N TYR A 127 -5.36 0.10 5.98
CA TYR A 127 -6.45 0.56 5.16
C TYR A 127 -7.76 0.29 5.93
N GLN A 128 -8.41 1.33 6.42
CA GLN A 128 -9.60 1.22 7.26
C GLN A 128 -10.82 0.73 6.47
N LEU A 129 -11.60 -0.18 7.08
CA LEU A 129 -12.89 -0.66 6.59
C LEU A 129 -13.93 -0.47 7.71
N ILE A 130 -14.84 0.50 7.55
CA ILE A 130 -15.76 0.87 8.63
C ILE A 130 -17.10 1.38 8.07
N ASP A 131 -18.17 1.23 8.81
CA ASP A 131 -19.41 1.97 8.51
C ASP A 131 -19.25 3.42 8.94
N ASP A 132 -18.91 4.28 7.99
CA ASP A 132 -18.66 5.71 8.22
C ASP A 132 -19.87 6.43 8.83
N GLU A 133 -21.08 5.91 8.60
CA GLU A 133 -22.31 6.55 9.08
C GLU A 133 -22.69 6.15 10.52
N ARG A 134 -22.33 4.93 10.95
CA ARG A 134 -22.85 4.37 12.20
C ARG A 134 -21.82 4.04 13.24
N HIS A 135 -20.59 3.66 12.82
CA HIS A 135 -19.57 3.26 13.78
C HIS A 135 -19.01 4.47 14.55
N PRO A 136 -18.89 4.42 15.90
CA PRO A 136 -18.42 5.55 16.71
C PRO A 136 -17.03 6.03 16.36
N ASP A 137 -16.10 5.10 16.03
CA ASP A 137 -14.72 5.46 15.68
C ASP A 137 -14.63 6.33 14.41
N ALA A 138 -15.49 6.09 13.42
CA ALA A 138 -15.57 6.89 12.21
C ALA A 138 -16.02 8.34 12.47
N LYS A 139 -16.72 8.59 13.59
CA LYS A 139 -17.19 9.93 14.01
C LYS A 139 -16.10 10.78 14.65
N ILE A 140 -14.97 10.17 15.02
CA ILE A 140 -13.82 10.90 15.63
C ILE A 140 -13.18 11.81 14.60
N GLY A 141 -13.12 11.39 13.32
CA GLY A 141 -12.62 12.24 12.27
C GLY A 141 -12.31 11.49 10.96
N PRO A 142 -12.04 12.23 9.88
CA PRO A 142 -11.86 11.65 8.54
C PRO A 142 -10.66 10.70 8.44
N HIS A 143 -9.67 10.84 9.31
CA HIS A 143 -8.50 9.95 9.40
C HIS A 143 -8.81 8.57 9.99
N ARG A 144 -10.07 8.33 10.43
CA ARG A 144 -10.58 7.04 10.92
C ARG A 144 -11.71 6.47 10.09
N GLN A 145 -11.98 7.07 8.95
CA GLN A 145 -13.01 6.62 8.02
C GLN A 145 -12.45 5.66 6.98
N THR A 146 -13.34 5.00 6.25
CA THR A 146 -13.00 4.02 5.22
C THR A 146 -11.92 4.53 4.26
N ALA A 147 -10.98 3.66 3.88
CA ALA A 147 -9.84 3.90 3.01
C ALA A 147 -8.77 4.85 3.56
N ALA A 148 -8.94 5.45 4.74
CA ALA A 148 -7.89 6.21 5.40
C ALA A 148 -6.65 5.32 5.69
N PHE A 149 -5.47 5.93 5.74
CA PHE A 149 -4.37 5.37 6.51
C PHE A 149 -4.70 5.62 7.98
N TYR A 150 -5.30 4.62 8.59
CA TYR A 150 -6.01 4.72 9.87
C TYR A 150 -5.23 5.49 10.93
N ASP A 151 -5.91 6.46 11.52
CA ASP A 151 -5.43 7.38 12.56
C ASP A 151 -4.26 8.30 12.14
N VAL A 152 -3.86 8.30 10.84
CA VAL A 152 -2.72 9.09 10.33
C VAL A 152 -3.14 10.05 9.23
N LEU A 153 -3.67 9.55 8.11
CA LEU A 153 -4.03 10.36 6.95
C LEU A 153 -5.46 10.06 6.48
N PRO A 154 -6.29 11.07 6.25
CA PRO A 154 -7.62 10.88 5.69
C PRO A 154 -7.57 10.50 4.20
N ALA A 155 -8.55 9.73 3.76
CA ALA A 155 -8.86 9.55 2.36
C ALA A 155 -9.87 10.61 1.89
N HIS A 156 -9.82 10.98 0.61
CA HIS A 156 -10.66 12.01 -0.01
C HIS A 156 -11.47 11.44 -1.17
N ASP A 157 -12.55 12.11 -1.55
CA ASP A 157 -13.37 11.80 -2.73
C ASP A 157 -13.77 10.31 -2.84
N ARG A 158 -14.18 9.73 -1.73
CA ARG A 158 -14.42 8.29 -1.55
C ARG A 158 -15.77 7.87 -2.15
N PRO A 159 -15.81 7.13 -3.29
CA PRO A 159 -17.05 6.61 -3.86
C PRO A 159 -17.53 5.36 -3.12
N MET A 160 -17.70 5.46 -1.80
CA MET A 160 -18.06 4.34 -0.95
C MET A 160 -19.51 3.92 -1.18
N LYS A 161 -19.77 2.61 -1.26
CA LYS A 161 -21.11 2.03 -1.20
C LYS A 161 -21.49 1.78 0.26
N PRO A 162 -22.80 1.84 0.59
CA PRO A 162 -23.27 1.64 1.95
C PRO A 162 -22.89 0.30 2.57
N ALA A 163 -22.92 0.22 3.90
CA ALA A 163 -22.80 -1.04 4.63
C ALA A 163 -23.84 -2.06 4.11
N GLY A 164 -23.40 -3.30 3.92
CA GLY A 164 -24.17 -4.37 3.27
C GLY A 164 -23.94 -4.50 1.77
N GLU A 165 -23.31 -3.54 1.11
CA GLU A 165 -22.96 -3.60 -0.30
C GLU A 165 -21.48 -3.91 -0.53
N TRP A 166 -21.17 -4.53 -1.69
CA TRP A 166 -19.79 -4.87 -2.06
C TRP A 166 -19.02 -3.65 -2.56
N ASN A 167 -17.89 -3.40 -1.93
CA ASN A 167 -16.87 -2.44 -2.36
C ASN A 167 -15.65 -3.18 -2.89
N THR A 168 -14.86 -2.51 -3.73
CA THR A 168 -13.53 -2.95 -4.16
C THR A 168 -12.49 -2.02 -3.59
N SER A 169 -11.36 -2.56 -3.15
CA SER A 169 -10.24 -1.78 -2.66
C SER A 169 -8.93 -2.28 -3.22
N GLU A 170 -7.96 -1.37 -3.31
CA GLU A 170 -6.61 -1.68 -3.77
C GLU A 170 -5.60 -0.84 -2.99
N VAL A 171 -4.49 -1.46 -2.63
CA VAL A 171 -3.31 -0.79 -2.07
C VAL A 171 -2.11 -1.10 -2.95
N ILE A 172 -1.46 -0.06 -3.44
CA ILE A 172 -0.22 -0.19 -4.21
C ILE A 172 0.92 0.37 -3.37
N VAL A 173 1.96 -0.45 -3.18
CA VAL A 173 3.22 -0.04 -2.54
C VAL A 173 4.36 -0.25 -3.53
N ARG A 174 4.97 0.85 -3.99
CA ARG A 174 6.09 0.81 -4.94
C ARG A 174 7.22 1.72 -4.48
N GLY A 175 8.32 1.14 -4.03
CA GLY A 175 9.38 1.88 -3.37
C GLY A 175 8.89 2.53 -2.08
N LEU A 176 8.94 3.85 -2.01
CA LEU A 176 8.40 4.63 -0.89
C LEU A 176 6.97 5.12 -1.13
N HIS A 177 6.45 4.98 -2.36
CA HIS A 177 5.14 5.47 -2.74
C HIS A 177 4.03 4.49 -2.38
N VAL A 178 2.99 4.98 -1.73
CA VAL A 178 1.79 4.22 -1.33
C VAL A 178 0.55 4.90 -1.88
N GLU A 179 -0.36 4.11 -2.45
CA GLU A 179 -1.66 4.56 -2.94
C GLU A 179 -2.77 3.67 -2.38
N HIS A 180 -3.89 4.29 -2.00
CA HIS A 180 -5.14 3.60 -1.68
C HIS A 180 -6.20 3.93 -2.73
N TYR A 181 -6.91 2.90 -3.18
CA TYR A 181 -8.03 3.01 -4.10
C TYR A 181 -9.30 2.45 -3.47
N LEU A 182 -10.43 3.09 -3.77
CA LEU A 182 -11.77 2.62 -3.41
C LEU A 182 -12.67 2.69 -4.65
N ASN A 183 -13.27 1.56 -5.02
CA ASN A 183 -14.16 1.43 -6.19
C ASN A 183 -13.55 2.05 -7.48
N GLY A 184 -12.24 1.80 -7.69
CA GLY A 184 -11.50 2.25 -8.86
C GLY A 184 -11.00 3.70 -8.79
N THR A 185 -11.34 4.47 -7.76
CA THR A 185 -10.87 5.85 -7.56
C THR A 185 -9.69 5.86 -6.59
N LYS A 186 -8.59 6.54 -6.94
CA LYS A 186 -7.50 6.82 -6.00
C LYS A 186 -7.98 7.84 -4.97
N VAL A 187 -7.99 7.46 -3.70
CA VAL A 187 -8.55 8.26 -2.60
C VAL A 187 -7.50 8.74 -1.60
N LEU A 188 -6.31 8.14 -1.63
CA LEU A 188 -5.17 8.55 -0.80
C LEU A 188 -3.87 8.18 -1.50
N GLN A 189 -2.85 9.02 -1.34
CA GLN A 189 -1.46 8.69 -1.66
C GLN A 189 -0.51 9.35 -0.68
N TYR A 190 0.62 8.72 -0.39
CA TYR A 190 1.65 9.27 0.49
C TYR A 190 3.01 8.61 0.25
N GLU A 191 4.06 9.28 0.74
CA GLU A 191 5.44 8.79 0.68
C GLU A 191 5.89 8.32 2.06
N LEU A 192 6.40 7.08 2.12
CA LEU A 192 7.00 6.50 3.32
C LEU A 192 8.27 7.25 3.73
N ASP A 193 8.56 7.22 5.03
CA ASP A 193 9.78 7.76 5.66
C ASP A 193 10.07 9.24 5.37
N THR A 194 9.05 10.03 5.06
CA THR A 194 9.17 11.46 4.78
C THR A 194 8.87 12.33 6.01
N PRO A 195 9.40 13.58 6.07
CA PRO A 195 9.08 14.50 7.16
C PRO A 195 7.58 14.80 7.30
N PRO A 196 6.78 15.00 6.21
CA PRO A 196 5.33 15.19 6.33
C PRO A 196 4.62 14.00 6.96
N LEU A 197 4.97 12.76 6.53
CA LEU A 197 4.39 11.55 7.10
C LEU A 197 4.75 11.39 8.57
N ARG A 198 6.02 11.59 8.93
CA ARG A 198 6.45 11.55 10.35
C ARG A 198 5.71 12.57 11.21
N ALA A 199 5.45 13.78 10.70
CA ALA A 199 4.67 14.80 11.40
C ALA A 199 3.20 14.39 11.59
N ALA A 200 2.60 13.67 10.64
CA ALA A 200 1.25 13.11 10.79
C ALA A 200 1.23 11.99 11.83
N ILE A 201 2.18 11.04 11.75
CA ILE A 201 2.31 9.92 12.71
C ILE A 201 2.50 10.44 14.14
N ALA A 202 3.27 11.50 14.35
CA ALA A 202 3.49 12.11 15.67
C ALA A 202 2.20 12.60 16.36
N LYS A 203 1.12 12.78 15.61
CA LYS A 203 -0.21 13.15 16.12
C LYS A 203 -1.15 11.95 16.32
N SER A 204 -0.73 10.76 15.92
CA SER A 204 -1.53 9.53 15.97
C SER A 204 -1.21 8.68 17.20
N LYS A 205 -2.01 7.64 17.43
CA LYS A 205 -1.74 6.62 18.44
C LYS A 205 -0.44 5.81 18.19
N PHE A 206 0.14 5.92 16.99
CA PHE A 206 1.34 5.19 16.57
C PHE A 206 2.64 5.98 16.78
N LYS A 207 2.60 7.16 17.39
CA LYS A 207 3.72 8.10 17.55
C LYS A 207 4.97 7.50 18.19
N ASP A 208 4.79 6.50 19.08
CA ASP A 208 5.88 5.89 19.84
C ASP A 208 6.45 4.63 19.17
N ILE A 209 5.99 4.30 17.96
CA ILE A 209 6.45 3.12 17.22
C ILE A 209 7.48 3.54 16.18
N ALA A 210 8.75 3.37 16.51
CA ALA A 210 9.89 3.91 15.74
C ALA A 210 9.95 3.46 14.26
N ARG A 211 9.42 2.26 13.93
CA ARG A 211 9.39 1.72 12.56
C ARG A 211 8.14 2.12 11.77
N PHE A 212 7.12 2.68 12.43
CA PHE A 212 5.87 3.04 11.77
C PHE A 212 6.08 4.15 10.75
N GLY A 213 5.50 4.01 9.57
CA GLY A 213 5.71 4.94 8.46
C GLY A 213 6.95 4.62 7.59
N LYS A 214 7.65 3.51 7.84
CA LYS A 214 8.78 3.06 7.03
C LYS A 214 8.45 1.79 6.25
N PRO A 215 9.12 1.52 5.12
CA PRO A 215 8.99 0.23 4.41
C PRO A 215 9.38 -0.93 5.33
N GLN A 216 8.61 -2.01 5.26
CA GLN A 216 8.87 -3.26 5.95
C GLN A 216 8.66 -4.44 5.00
N ASP A 217 9.37 -5.54 5.21
CA ASP A 217 8.98 -6.85 4.68
C ASP A 217 8.04 -7.49 5.70
N GLY A 218 6.73 -7.35 5.48
CA GLY A 218 5.74 -7.70 6.48
C GLY A 218 4.54 -8.44 5.88
N HIS A 219 3.73 -8.99 6.78
CA HIS A 219 2.53 -9.72 6.42
C HIS A 219 1.40 -8.77 6.02
N ILE A 220 0.46 -9.29 5.19
CA ILE A 220 -0.87 -8.73 5.02
C ILE A 220 -1.76 -9.31 6.11
N LEU A 221 -2.60 -8.47 6.72
CA LEU A 221 -3.47 -8.84 7.81
C LEU A 221 -4.92 -8.45 7.49
N LEU A 222 -5.85 -9.33 7.84
CA LEU A 222 -7.28 -9.04 7.90
C LEU A 222 -7.70 -8.95 9.37
N GLN A 223 -8.30 -7.82 9.74
CA GLN A 223 -8.63 -7.51 11.13
C GLN A 223 -9.96 -8.11 11.54
N ASP A 224 -9.97 -8.79 12.70
CA ASP A 224 -11.15 -9.19 13.43
C ASP A 224 -11.46 -8.18 14.54
N HIS A 225 -12.36 -7.23 14.26
CA HIS A 225 -12.79 -6.21 15.24
C HIS A 225 -14.04 -6.63 16.03
N GLY A 226 -14.57 -7.83 15.79
CA GLY A 226 -15.82 -8.31 16.42
C GLY A 226 -17.03 -8.19 15.52
N ASP A 227 -16.98 -7.37 14.50
CA ASP A 227 -18.08 -7.09 13.59
C ASP A 227 -18.01 -7.99 12.36
N GLN A 228 -19.18 -8.30 11.81
CA GLN A 228 -19.26 -9.15 10.63
C GLN A 228 -18.72 -8.42 9.40
N VAL A 229 -17.76 -9.05 8.73
CA VAL A 229 -17.17 -8.62 7.46
C VAL A 229 -17.05 -9.80 6.52
N TRP A 230 -17.10 -9.54 5.22
CA TRP A 230 -16.91 -10.53 4.16
C TRP A 230 -15.87 -10.04 3.19
N TYR A 231 -14.95 -10.94 2.81
CA TYR A 231 -13.93 -10.73 1.80
C TYR A 231 -14.04 -11.77 0.70
N ARG A 232 -13.73 -11.37 -0.52
CA ARG A 232 -13.56 -12.27 -1.65
C ARG A 232 -12.57 -11.67 -2.66
N LYS A 233 -12.08 -12.48 -3.58
CA LYS A 233 -11.11 -12.05 -4.61
C LYS A 233 -9.92 -11.30 -3.99
N VAL A 234 -9.39 -11.84 -2.90
CA VAL A 234 -8.19 -11.28 -2.28
C VAL A 234 -6.98 -11.77 -3.05
N GLU A 235 -6.31 -10.86 -3.76
CA GLU A 235 -5.18 -11.20 -4.62
C GLU A 235 -4.07 -10.16 -4.50
N ILE A 236 -2.83 -10.59 -4.69
CA ILE A 236 -1.65 -9.75 -4.59
C ILE A 236 -0.68 -10.08 -5.74
N ARG A 237 0.06 -9.09 -6.20
CA ARG A 237 1.26 -9.29 -7.03
C ARG A 237 2.44 -8.54 -6.44
N LYS A 238 3.61 -9.17 -6.49
CA LYS A 238 4.86 -8.50 -6.11
C LYS A 238 5.27 -7.53 -7.21
N LEU A 239 5.61 -6.32 -6.83
CA LEU A 239 6.06 -5.29 -7.75
C LEU A 239 7.58 -5.25 -7.80
N SER A 240 8.10 -4.94 -8.98
CA SER A 240 9.52 -4.70 -9.17
C SER A 240 9.95 -3.36 -8.58
N THR A 241 11.16 -3.30 -8.04
CA THR A 241 11.76 -2.03 -7.62
C THR A 241 11.91 -1.12 -8.84
N PRO A 242 11.53 0.18 -8.75
CA PRO A 242 11.85 1.12 -9.81
C PRO A 242 13.35 1.13 -10.07
N SER A 243 13.76 0.97 -11.32
CA SER A 243 15.15 1.22 -11.70
C SER A 243 15.41 2.73 -11.65
N HIS A 244 16.33 3.13 -10.80
CA HIS A 244 16.83 4.52 -10.70
C HIS A 244 17.68 4.89 -11.91
#